data_1345b62ee7eb92cb677bb17bf8500611
#
_entry.id   1345b62ee7eb92cb677bb17bf8500611
#
_cell.length_a   1.000
_cell.length_b   1.000
_cell.length_c   1.000
_cell.angle_alpha   90.00
_cell.angle_beta   90.00
_cell.angle_gamma   90.00
#
_symmetry.space_group_name_H-M   'P 1'
#
loop_
_entity.id
_entity.type
_entity.pdbx_description
1 polymer ?
#
loop_
_entity_poly.entity_id
_entity_poly.type
_entity_poly.pdbx_seq_one_letter_code
_entity_poly.pdbx_strand_id
1 'polypeptide(L)'
;MFDEKRSLIEKAFLELLCSNTFKSIRVNDIAAKAGVSRVTFYKKFQNKEDLLDSIVEEFLAELTVVFQSNVNFYDKAGVPSVERIHSNLVIRIEM
;
A
#
# COMPACT_ATOMS: atom_id res chain seq x y z
N MET A 1 -4.10 -15.44 5.09
CA MET A 1 -3.97 -15.56 6.54
C MET A 1 -3.28 -14.32 7.08
N PHE A 2 -3.74 -13.83 8.21
CA PHE A 2 -3.20 -12.59 8.78
C PHE A 2 -1.80 -12.82 9.38
N ASP A 3 -0.89 -11.93 9.04
CA ASP A 3 0.48 -11.95 9.58
C ASP A 3 0.62 -10.75 10.53
N GLU A 4 0.55 -11.02 11.80
CA GLU A 4 0.57 -9.97 12.81
C GLU A 4 1.89 -9.19 12.80
N LYS A 5 3.01 -9.89 12.68
CA LYS A 5 4.30 -9.21 12.70
C LYS A 5 4.50 -8.34 11.48
N ARG A 6 4.05 -8.82 10.33
CA ARG A 6 4.08 -8.02 9.11
C ARG A 6 3.24 -6.75 9.28
N SER A 7 2.06 -6.91 9.85
CA SER A 7 1.18 -5.77 10.09
C SER A 7 1.79 -4.75 11.04
N LEU A 8 2.43 -5.23 12.10
CA LEU A 8 3.10 -4.35 13.04
C LEU A 8 4.23 -3.56 12.38
N ILE A 9 4.98 -4.22 11.52
CA ILE A 9 6.08 -3.58 10.79
C ILE A 9 5.54 -2.51 9.85
N GLU A 10 4.49 -2.84 9.12
CA GLU A 10 3.89 -1.89 8.19
C GLU A 10 3.35 -0.67 8.91
N LYS A 11 2.66 -0.89 10.02
CA LYS A 11 2.12 0.20 10.81
C LYS A 11 3.21 1.09 11.38
N ALA A 12 4.27 0.47 11.90
CA ALA A 12 5.39 1.23 12.47
C ALA A 12 6.04 2.10 11.40
N PHE A 13 6.21 1.55 10.22
CA PHE A 13 6.82 2.27 9.11
C PHE A 13 5.97 3.48 8.71
N LEU A 14 4.66 3.28 8.59
CA LEU A 14 3.76 4.37 8.25
C LEU A 14 3.78 5.48 9.30
N GLU A 15 3.84 5.09 10.56
CA GLU A 15 3.90 6.07 11.64
C GLU A 15 5.22 6.86 11.61
N LEU A 16 6.31 6.19 11.29
CA LEU A 16 7.58 6.88 11.16
C LEU A 16 7.58 7.85 9.99
N LEU A 17 6.91 7.50 8.90
CA LEU A 17 6.81 8.38 7.75
C LEU A 17 6.03 9.66 8.04
N CYS A 18 5.22 9.66 9.08
CA CYS A 18 4.49 10.86 9.46
C CYS A 18 5.41 11.95 10.00
N SER A 19 6.55 11.57 10.56
CA SER A 19 7.47 12.52 11.20
C SER A 19 8.85 12.54 10.57
N ASN A 20 9.15 11.61 9.68
CA ASN A 20 10.49 11.46 9.13
C ASN A 20 10.43 11.22 7.64
N THR A 21 11.52 11.55 6.95
CA THR A 21 11.59 11.24 5.52
C THR A 21 11.93 9.77 5.35
N PHE A 22 11.52 9.21 4.23
CA PHE A 22 11.85 7.84 3.92
C PHE A 22 13.35 7.59 4.01
N LYS A 23 14.12 8.54 3.51
CA LYS A 23 15.57 8.40 3.46
C LYS A 23 16.19 8.31 4.85
N SER A 24 15.62 9.00 5.83
CA SER A 24 16.16 9.03 7.19
C SER A 24 15.74 7.84 8.03
N ILE A 25 14.70 7.12 7.62
CA ILE A 25 14.20 5.98 8.38
C ILE A 25 15.08 4.76 8.12
N ARG A 26 15.48 4.10 9.20
CA ARG A 26 16.32 2.90 9.10
C ARG A 26 15.53 1.69 9.52
N VAL A 27 15.97 0.51 9.04
CA VAL A 27 15.34 -0.75 9.42
C VAL A 27 15.32 -0.91 10.95
N ASN A 28 16.40 -0.51 11.62
CA ASN A 28 16.44 -0.58 13.08
C ASN A 28 15.31 0.24 13.71
N ASP A 29 15.04 1.41 13.16
CA ASP A 29 13.98 2.27 13.68
C ASP A 29 12.62 1.61 13.49
N ILE A 30 12.40 1.02 12.35
CA ILE A 30 11.14 0.34 12.05
C ILE A 30 10.95 -0.85 12.97
N ALA A 31 11.98 -1.68 13.11
CA ALA A 31 11.89 -2.86 13.94
C ALA A 31 11.65 -2.49 15.41
N ALA A 32 12.37 -1.49 15.90
CA ALA A 32 12.22 -1.05 17.29
C ALA A 32 10.80 -0.53 17.53
N LYS A 33 10.27 0.26 16.62
CA LYS A 33 8.93 0.80 16.79
C LYS A 33 7.87 -0.28 16.69
N ALA A 34 8.11 -1.27 15.84
CA ALA A 34 7.17 -2.38 15.69
C ALA A 34 7.25 -3.39 16.84
N GLY A 35 8.31 -3.31 17.63
CA GLY A 35 8.51 -4.26 18.73
C GLY A 35 9.00 -5.61 18.25
N VAL A 36 9.72 -5.65 17.14
CA VAL A 36 10.27 -6.90 16.59
C VAL A 36 11.78 -6.76 16.43
N SER A 37 12.46 -7.89 16.26
CA SER A 37 13.89 -7.87 16.02
C SER A 37 14.19 -7.57 14.57
N ARG A 38 15.45 -7.19 14.30
CA ARG A 38 15.91 -7.02 12.93
C ARG A 38 15.77 -8.33 12.15
N VAL A 39 16.05 -9.45 12.81
CA VAL A 39 15.93 -10.75 12.18
C VAL A 39 14.49 -10.97 11.70
N THR A 40 13.53 -10.64 12.56
CA THR A 40 12.12 -10.77 12.19
C THR A 40 11.78 -9.87 11.01
N PHE A 41 12.29 -8.66 11.01
CA PHE A 41 12.08 -7.75 9.88
C PHE A 41 12.57 -8.38 8.59
N TYR A 42 13.80 -8.88 8.59
CA TYR A 42 14.40 -9.43 7.37
C TYR A 42 13.79 -10.77 6.96
N LYS A 43 13.02 -11.40 7.82
CA LYS A 43 12.24 -12.57 7.41
C LYS A 43 11.03 -12.17 6.60
N LYS A 44 10.57 -10.96 6.76
CA LYS A 44 9.34 -10.47 6.08
C LYS A 44 9.65 -9.60 4.88
N PHE A 45 10.71 -8.81 4.95
CA PHE A 45 11.06 -7.84 3.90
C PHE A 45 12.57 -7.82 3.71
N GLN A 46 13.00 -7.61 2.47
CA GLN A 46 14.42 -7.56 2.17
C GLN A 46 15.07 -6.28 2.66
N ASN A 47 14.34 -5.17 2.60
CA ASN A 47 14.81 -3.86 3.01
C ASN A 47 13.60 -2.96 3.15
N LYS A 48 13.84 -1.68 3.47
CA LYS A 48 12.71 -0.75 3.64
C LYS A 48 12.02 -0.41 2.32
N GLU A 49 12.76 -0.50 1.22
CA GLU A 49 12.18 -0.28 -0.10
C GLU A 49 11.19 -1.40 -0.43
N ASP A 50 11.55 -2.64 -0.11
CA ASP A 50 10.65 -3.78 -0.29
C ASP A 50 9.40 -3.62 0.57
N LEU A 51 9.57 -3.13 1.79
CA LEU A 51 8.44 -2.86 2.68
C LEU A 51 7.51 -1.80 2.07
N LEU A 52 8.07 -0.73 1.56
CA LEU A 52 7.28 0.31 0.93
C LEU A 52 6.51 -0.23 -0.27
N ASP A 53 7.18 -1.01 -1.11
CA ASP A 53 6.54 -1.62 -2.27
C ASP A 53 5.37 -2.49 -1.87
N SER A 54 5.53 -3.28 -0.81
CA SER A 54 4.46 -4.15 -0.32
C SER A 54 3.25 -3.34 0.12
N ILE A 55 3.48 -2.25 0.82
CA ILE A 55 2.39 -1.39 1.30
C ILE A 55 1.67 -0.76 0.12
N VAL A 56 2.42 -0.25 -0.83
CA VAL A 56 1.85 0.39 -2.02
C VAL A 56 1.03 -0.62 -2.82
N GLU A 57 1.54 -1.83 -3.00
CA GLU A 57 0.83 -2.86 -3.74
C GLU A 57 -0.50 -3.21 -3.07
N GLU A 58 -0.49 -3.34 -1.75
CA GLU A 58 -1.72 -3.64 -1.01
C GLU A 58 -2.73 -2.50 -1.14
N PHE A 59 -2.24 -1.27 -1.04
CA PHE A 59 -3.11 -0.11 -1.17
C PHE A 59 -3.72 -0.04 -2.56
N LEU A 60 -2.92 -0.25 -3.59
CA LEU A 60 -3.41 -0.20 -4.96
C LEU A 60 -4.41 -1.30 -5.24
N ALA A 61 -4.19 -2.49 -4.67
CA ALA A 61 -5.13 -3.59 -4.83
C ALA A 61 -6.50 -3.24 -4.25
N GLU A 62 -6.51 -2.66 -3.04
CA GLU A 62 -7.75 -2.24 -2.41
C GLU A 62 -8.43 -1.14 -3.21
N LEU A 63 -7.66 -0.19 -3.69
CA LEU A 63 -8.20 0.91 -4.49
C LEU A 63 -8.82 0.40 -5.78
N THR A 64 -8.18 -0.58 -6.41
CA THR A 64 -8.69 -1.17 -7.64
C THR A 64 -10.04 -1.82 -7.41
N VAL A 65 -10.17 -2.57 -6.32
CA VAL A 65 -11.44 -3.23 -6.00
C VAL A 65 -12.54 -2.20 -5.79
N VAL A 66 -12.28 -1.17 -5.04
CA VAL A 66 -13.25 -0.11 -4.77
C VAL A 66 -13.65 0.59 -6.06
N PHE A 67 -12.67 0.89 -6.89
CA PHE A 67 -12.93 1.56 -8.15
C PHE A 67 -13.78 0.69 -9.08
N GLN A 68 -13.48 -0.58 -9.17
CA GLN A 68 -14.25 -1.49 -10.03
C GLN A 68 -15.70 -1.60 -9.56
N SER A 69 -15.91 -1.65 -8.25
CA SER A 69 -17.26 -1.69 -7.70
C SER A 69 -18.03 -0.44 -8.07
N ASN A 70 -17.41 0.72 -7.92
CA ASN A 70 -18.06 1.99 -8.24
C ASN A 70 -18.34 2.11 -9.72
N VAL A 71 -17.40 1.67 -10.55
CA VAL A 71 -17.57 1.72 -12.00
C VAL A 71 -18.74 0.84 -12.42
N ASN A 72 -18.83 -0.35 -11.85
CA ASN A 72 -19.95 -1.24 -12.16
C ASN A 72 -21.27 -0.62 -11.74
N PHE A 73 -21.29 0.04 -10.61
CA PHE A 73 -22.50 0.70 -10.14
C PHE A 73 -22.94 1.79 -11.12
N TYR A 74 -22.01 2.60 -11.56
CA TYR A 74 -22.33 3.69 -12.50
C TYR A 74 -22.79 3.14 -13.83
N ASP A 75 -22.20 2.06 -14.28
CA ASP A 75 -22.61 1.45 -15.52
C ASP A 75 -24.07 1.00 -15.46
N LYS A 76 -24.44 0.40 -14.35
CA LYS A 76 -25.83 -0.01 -14.13
C LYS A 76 -26.78 1.15 -14.12
N ALA A 77 -26.30 2.29 -13.67
CA ALA A 77 -27.13 3.48 -13.58
C ALA A 77 -27.28 4.20 -14.92
N GLY A 78 -26.66 3.65 -15.94
CA GLY A 78 -26.78 4.27 -17.27
C GLY A 78 -25.87 5.46 -17.46
N VAL A 79 -24.85 5.54 -16.68
CA VAL A 79 -23.87 6.62 -16.76
C VAL A 79 -22.94 6.35 -17.94
N PRO A 80 -22.13 7.36 -18.32
CA PRO A 80 -21.16 7.16 -19.42
C PRO A 80 -20.39 5.87 -19.29
N SER A 81 -19.98 5.36 -20.43
CA SER A 81 -19.39 4.04 -20.48
C SER A 81 -18.29 3.87 -19.45
N VAL A 82 -18.35 2.74 -18.77
CA VAL A 82 -17.35 2.36 -17.80
C VAL A 82 -15.97 2.34 -18.42
N GLU A 83 -15.89 1.84 -19.62
CA GLU A 83 -14.61 1.76 -20.33
C GLU A 83 -14.00 3.14 -20.53
N ARG A 84 -14.81 4.10 -20.87
CA ARG A 84 -14.29 5.45 -21.08
C ARG A 84 -13.79 6.05 -19.80
N ILE A 85 -14.54 5.89 -18.72
CA ILE A 85 -14.11 6.37 -17.43
C ILE A 85 -12.83 5.69 -16.99
N HIS A 86 -12.81 4.37 -17.15
CA HIS A 86 -11.65 3.58 -16.80
C HIS A 86 -10.44 3.99 -17.64
N SER A 87 -10.62 4.16 -18.93
CA SER A 87 -9.53 4.57 -19.80
C SER A 87 -8.97 5.92 -19.42
N ASN A 88 -9.84 6.87 -19.12
CA ASN A 88 -9.39 8.19 -18.71
C ASN A 88 -8.62 8.12 -17.41
N LEU A 89 -9.12 7.36 -16.47
CA LEU A 89 -8.47 7.22 -15.17
C LEU A 89 -7.13 6.53 -15.31
N VAL A 90 -7.12 5.42 -16.05
CA VAL A 90 -5.90 4.67 -16.28
C VAL A 90 -4.86 5.55 -16.97
N ILE A 91 -5.28 6.28 -17.98
CA ILE A 91 -4.38 7.19 -18.70
C ILE A 91 -3.80 8.21 -17.75
N ARG A 92 -4.60 8.77 -16.87
CA ARG A 92 -4.13 9.76 -15.92
C ARG A 92 -3.19 9.19 -14.89
N ILE A 93 -3.44 7.97 -14.47
CA ILE A 93 -2.61 7.32 -13.47
C ILE A 93 -1.36 6.75 -14.08
N GLU A 94 -1.50 6.14 -15.23
CA GLU A 94 -0.38 5.51 -15.92
C GLU A 94 0.52 6.54 -16.61
N MET A 95 -0.06 7.63 -16.96
CA MET A 95 0.69 8.70 -17.61
C MET A 95 1.58 9.43 -16.65
#